data_882a316e00231f89368d93188c49fac6
#
_entry.id   882a316e00231f89368d93188c49fac6
#
_cell.length_a   1.000
_cell.length_b   1.000
_cell.length_c   1.000
_cell.angle_alpha   90.00
_cell.angle_beta   90.00
_cell.angle_gamma   90.00
#
_symmetry.space_group_name_H-M   'P 1'
#
loop_
_entity.id
_entity.type
_entity.pdbx_description
1 polymer ?
#
loop_
_entity_poly.entity_id
_entity_poly.type
_entity_poly.pdbx_seq_one_letter_code
_entity_poly.pdbx_strand_id
1 'polypeptide(L)'
;MSETHPTAPPATSTRASIFLKLKSTDPTPRELAWRQFYERYAPVVQSYARRKGASDQQAEEVVQNVICGFFEASPRFVYDPARGRFRGYLKTCVGRTMGRMRHESSRSGPIPVDELEVADARADDDELWEQAWRQQILRRAVEITREHYARRGKLQTFLAFEHNVLLGASAPETAQKLGINVASVHTAKLRVTEKLKEVRQILQDEEG
;
A
#
# COMPACT_ATOMS: atom_id res chain seq x y z
N MET A 1 20.90 13.32 -37.07
CA MET A 1 20.97 13.74 -35.67
C MET A 1 19.75 13.14 -34.99
N SER A 2 19.93 11.99 -34.35
CA SER A 2 18.87 11.20 -33.72
C SER A 2 18.81 11.60 -32.26
N GLU A 3 17.75 12.26 -31.85
CA GLU A 3 17.49 12.59 -30.44
C GLU A 3 17.01 11.32 -29.72
N THR A 4 17.88 10.77 -28.89
CA THR A 4 17.55 9.73 -27.95
C THR A 4 16.72 10.34 -26.81
N HIS A 5 15.42 10.10 -26.82
CA HIS A 5 14.54 10.37 -25.68
C HIS A 5 15.02 9.55 -24.48
N PRO A 6 15.22 10.14 -23.31
CA PRO A 6 15.48 9.38 -22.11
C PRO A 6 14.23 8.59 -21.72
N THR A 7 14.30 7.29 -21.88
CA THR A 7 13.31 6.35 -21.37
C THR A 7 13.30 6.47 -19.83
N ALA A 8 12.18 6.95 -19.28
CA ALA A 8 11.97 6.94 -17.84
C ALA A 8 12.15 5.50 -17.32
N PRO A 9 12.85 5.30 -16.20
CA PRO A 9 13.06 3.96 -15.65
C PRO A 9 11.72 3.34 -15.31
N PRO A 10 11.55 2.02 -15.55
CA PRO A 10 10.32 1.33 -15.22
C PRO A 10 10.07 1.44 -13.70
N ALA A 11 8.84 1.79 -13.34
CA ALA A 11 8.37 1.93 -11.96
C ALA A 11 8.23 0.57 -11.22
N THR A 12 8.97 -0.43 -11.63
CA THR A 12 9.05 -1.77 -11.04
C THR A 12 10.25 -1.85 -10.10
N SER A 13 10.13 -1.19 -8.95
CA SER A 13 11.00 -1.53 -7.84
C SER A 13 10.44 -2.81 -7.20
N THR A 14 10.95 -3.96 -7.63
CA THR A 14 10.69 -5.27 -7.03
C THR A 14 10.90 -5.22 -5.52
N ARG A 15 10.12 -5.96 -4.71
CA ARG A 15 10.27 -6.05 -3.24
C ARG A 15 11.72 -6.14 -2.76
N ALA A 16 12.54 -6.98 -3.39
CA ALA A 16 13.95 -7.09 -3.08
C ALA A 16 14.70 -5.76 -3.16
N SER A 17 14.36 -4.88 -4.09
CA SER A 17 15.04 -3.60 -4.28
C SER A 17 14.71 -2.58 -3.17
N ILE A 18 13.51 -2.61 -2.59
CA ILE A 18 13.17 -1.73 -1.47
C ILE A 18 13.97 -2.12 -0.23
N PHE A 19 14.07 -3.41 0.08
CA PHE A 19 14.86 -3.90 1.23
C PHE A 19 16.35 -3.65 1.06
N LEU A 20 16.89 -3.73 -0.15
CA LEU A 20 18.27 -3.36 -0.44
C LEU A 20 18.51 -1.86 -0.22
N LYS A 21 17.60 -1.00 -0.67
CA LYS A 21 17.69 0.46 -0.48
C LYS A 21 17.55 0.88 0.98
N LEU A 22 16.74 0.16 1.78
CA LEU A 22 16.63 0.39 3.21
C LEU A 22 17.95 0.18 3.97
N LYS A 23 18.86 -0.64 3.41
CA LYS A 23 20.20 -0.90 3.95
C LYS A 23 21.27 0.04 3.38
N SER A 24 20.92 0.96 2.50
CA SER A 24 21.89 1.89 1.91
C SER A 24 22.60 2.71 3.00
N THR A 25 23.88 2.86 2.86
CA THR A 25 24.70 3.78 3.70
C THR A 25 24.52 5.23 3.29
N ASP A 26 24.05 5.47 2.05
CA ASP A 26 23.69 6.80 1.56
C ASP A 26 22.35 7.22 2.17
N PRO A 27 22.28 8.36 2.88
CA PRO A 27 21.06 8.84 3.56
C PRO A 27 19.90 9.06 2.60
N THR A 28 20.12 9.66 1.43
CA THR A 28 19.06 10.05 0.49
C THR A 28 18.27 8.86 -0.08
N PRO A 29 18.89 7.82 -0.67
CA PRO A 29 18.17 6.63 -1.11
C PRO A 29 17.51 5.88 0.03
N ARG A 30 18.13 5.86 1.20
CA ARG A 30 17.60 5.20 2.40
C ARG A 30 16.35 5.90 2.90
N GLU A 31 16.36 7.21 3.01
CA GLU A 31 15.19 7.99 3.48
C GLU A 31 14.01 7.86 2.51
N LEU A 32 14.28 7.93 1.21
CA LEU A 32 13.25 7.73 0.18
C LEU A 32 12.64 6.31 0.26
N ALA A 33 13.48 5.29 0.45
CA ALA A 33 13.02 3.91 0.61
C ALA A 33 12.16 3.73 1.87
N TRP A 34 12.51 4.40 2.98
CA TRP A 34 11.71 4.40 4.21
C TRP A 34 10.37 5.07 4.02
N ARG A 35 10.32 6.20 3.34
CA ARG A 35 9.06 6.87 2.99
C ARG A 35 8.16 5.95 2.17
N GLN A 36 8.71 5.34 1.10
CA GLN A 36 7.98 4.39 0.26
C GLN A 36 7.49 3.17 1.05
N PHE A 37 8.32 2.66 1.96
CA PHE A 37 7.95 1.56 2.84
C PHE A 37 6.78 1.94 3.76
N TYR A 38 6.88 3.08 4.42
CA TYR A 38 5.82 3.60 5.29
C TYR A 38 4.50 3.81 4.53
N GLU A 39 4.53 4.52 3.41
CA GLU A 39 3.36 4.77 2.57
C GLU A 39 2.70 3.47 2.08
N ARG A 40 3.50 2.44 1.87
CA ARG A 40 3.03 1.14 1.40
C ARG A 40 2.39 0.31 2.50
N TYR A 41 2.99 0.24 3.67
CA TYR A 41 2.63 -0.74 4.70
C TYR A 41 1.86 -0.17 5.88
N ALA A 42 2.09 1.08 6.28
CA ALA A 42 1.40 1.69 7.41
C ALA A 42 -0.14 1.66 7.27
N PRO A 43 -0.74 1.97 6.10
CA PRO A 43 -2.19 1.91 5.94
C PRO A 43 -2.77 0.50 6.07
N VAL A 44 -2.04 -0.54 5.67
CA VAL A 44 -2.46 -1.94 5.84
C VAL A 44 -2.47 -2.32 7.31
N VAL A 45 -1.38 -2.00 8.03
CA VAL A 45 -1.23 -2.25 9.46
C VAL A 45 -2.36 -1.56 10.23
N GLN A 46 -2.60 -0.28 9.95
CA GLN A 46 -3.66 0.50 10.59
C GLN A 46 -5.06 -0.08 10.32
N SER A 47 -5.36 -0.36 9.05
CA SER A 47 -6.66 -0.94 8.66
C SER A 47 -6.90 -2.29 9.32
N TYR A 48 -5.88 -3.15 9.36
CA TYR A 48 -5.99 -4.45 10.00
C TYR A 48 -6.15 -4.34 11.52
N ALA A 49 -5.39 -3.47 12.19
CA ALA A 49 -5.53 -3.24 13.62
C ALA A 49 -6.94 -2.78 14.00
N ARG A 50 -7.51 -1.82 13.23
CA ARG A 50 -8.90 -1.37 13.41
C ARG A 50 -9.91 -2.51 13.23
N ARG A 51 -9.75 -3.35 12.20
CA ARG A 51 -10.63 -4.51 11.97
C ARG A 51 -10.56 -5.54 13.10
N LYS A 52 -9.44 -5.61 13.80
CA LYS A 52 -9.27 -6.42 15.02
C LYS A 52 -9.77 -5.73 16.30
N GLY A 53 -10.47 -4.60 16.18
CA GLY A 53 -11.09 -3.89 17.28
C GLY A 53 -10.21 -2.86 17.99
N ALA A 54 -9.06 -2.47 17.42
CA ALA A 54 -8.27 -1.37 17.94
C ALA A 54 -8.98 -0.03 17.69
N SER A 55 -8.96 0.88 18.67
CA SER A 55 -9.35 2.28 18.47
C SER A 55 -8.39 2.96 17.48
N ASP A 56 -8.76 4.15 16.99
CA ASP A 56 -7.88 4.91 16.09
C ASP A 56 -6.50 5.17 16.70
N GLN A 57 -6.47 5.59 17.95
CA GLN A 57 -5.24 5.83 18.69
C GLN A 57 -4.40 4.56 18.86
N GLN A 58 -5.03 3.45 19.24
CA GLN A 58 -4.36 2.15 19.36
C GLN A 58 -3.82 1.66 17.99
N ALA A 59 -4.57 1.87 16.91
CA ALA A 59 -4.13 1.49 15.58
C ALA A 59 -2.90 2.31 15.12
N GLU A 60 -2.85 3.60 15.45
CA GLU A 60 -1.66 4.45 15.21
C GLU A 60 -0.46 3.98 16.03
N GLU A 61 -0.66 3.64 17.30
CA GLU A 61 0.39 3.08 18.16
C GLU A 61 0.91 1.73 17.62
N VAL A 62 0.02 0.87 17.14
CA VAL A 62 0.42 -0.39 16.46
C VAL A 62 1.27 -0.09 15.23
N VAL A 63 0.88 0.87 14.38
CA VAL A 63 1.67 1.28 13.22
C VAL A 63 3.05 1.74 13.65
N GLN A 64 3.12 2.63 14.63
CA GLN A 64 4.39 3.16 15.12
C GLN A 64 5.30 2.03 15.62
N ASN A 65 4.80 1.17 16.50
CA ASN A 65 5.57 0.07 17.07
C ASN A 65 6.06 -0.92 16.02
N VAL A 66 5.21 -1.30 15.04
CA VAL A 66 5.57 -2.24 13.97
C VAL A 66 6.60 -1.62 13.02
N ILE A 67 6.41 -0.38 12.61
CA ILE A 67 7.32 0.30 11.67
C ILE A 67 8.66 0.62 12.32
N CYS A 68 8.67 1.13 13.58
CA CYS A 68 9.91 1.38 14.31
C CYS A 68 10.67 0.08 14.61
N GLY A 69 9.97 -0.97 15.05
CA GLY A 69 10.60 -2.28 15.27
C GLY A 69 11.21 -2.86 13.98
N PHE A 70 10.54 -2.71 12.85
CA PHE A 70 11.12 -3.10 11.56
C PHE A 70 12.30 -2.18 11.16
N PHE A 71 12.24 -0.89 11.45
CA PHE A 71 13.34 0.04 11.21
C PHE A 71 14.62 -0.41 11.94
N GLU A 72 14.52 -0.74 13.20
CA GLU A 72 15.63 -1.22 14.03
C GLU A 72 16.18 -2.57 13.54
N ALA A 73 15.30 -3.45 13.09
CA ALA A 73 15.65 -4.77 12.58
C ALA A 73 16.22 -4.75 11.16
N SER A 74 15.89 -3.74 10.37
CA SER A 74 16.16 -3.68 8.92
C SER A 74 17.64 -3.85 8.53
N PRO A 75 18.65 -3.40 9.29
CA PRO A 75 20.06 -3.64 8.94
C PRO A 75 20.43 -5.12 8.87
N ARG A 76 19.80 -5.94 9.73
CA ARG A 76 20.04 -7.40 9.79
C ARG A 76 19.02 -8.21 9.01
N PHE A 77 17.89 -7.60 8.63
CA PHE A 77 16.81 -8.29 7.96
C PHE A 77 17.23 -8.74 6.55
N VAL A 78 17.13 -10.03 6.28
CA VAL A 78 17.32 -10.61 4.94
C VAL A 78 15.98 -11.13 4.46
N TYR A 79 15.46 -10.50 3.40
CA TYR A 79 14.25 -10.99 2.78
C TYR A 79 14.54 -12.29 2.03
N ASP A 80 13.93 -13.38 2.48
CA ASP A 80 13.99 -14.68 1.86
C ASP A 80 12.59 -15.09 1.37
N PRO A 81 12.33 -15.09 0.05
CA PRO A 81 11.04 -15.52 -0.50
C PRO A 81 10.66 -16.97 -0.15
N ALA A 82 11.65 -17.85 0.11
CA ALA A 82 11.41 -19.25 0.50
C ALA A 82 10.77 -19.37 1.90
N ARG A 83 10.99 -18.38 2.76
CA ARG A 83 10.37 -18.29 4.09
C ARG A 83 8.97 -17.69 4.08
N GLY A 84 8.43 -17.40 2.90
CA GLY A 84 7.12 -16.83 2.71
C GLY A 84 7.13 -15.35 2.34
N ARG A 85 5.93 -14.82 2.18
CA ARG A 85 5.74 -13.43 1.74
C ARG A 85 5.98 -12.46 2.89
N PHE A 86 6.61 -11.32 2.61
CA PHE A 86 6.83 -10.25 3.61
C PHE A 86 5.54 -9.81 4.31
N ARG A 87 4.41 -9.85 3.61
CA ARG A 87 3.11 -9.54 4.20
C ARG A 87 2.71 -10.49 5.34
N GLY A 88 3.11 -11.76 5.28
CA GLY A 88 2.90 -12.74 6.36
C GLY A 88 3.72 -12.39 7.60
N TYR A 89 5.00 -12.03 7.39
CA TYR A 89 5.85 -11.50 8.44
C TYR A 89 5.23 -10.25 9.09
N LEU A 90 4.78 -9.28 8.28
CA LEU A 90 4.18 -8.06 8.79
C LEU A 90 2.90 -8.34 9.59
N LYS A 91 2.03 -9.27 9.12
CA LYS A 91 0.83 -9.73 9.84
C LYS A 91 1.20 -10.25 11.24
N THR A 92 2.23 -11.10 11.32
CA THR A 92 2.71 -11.64 12.59
C THR A 92 3.19 -10.54 13.53
N CYS A 93 3.95 -9.55 13.02
CA CYS A 93 4.38 -8.40 13.82
C CYS A 93 3.19 -7.62 14.40
N VAL A 94 2.16 -7.37 13.58
CA VAL A 94 0.95 -6.66 14.04
C VAL A 94 0.22 -7.48 15.11
N GLY A 95 0.01 -8.77 14.88
CA GLY A 95 -0.67 -9.66 15.84
C GLY A 95 0.02 -9.68 17.20
N ARG A 96 1.35 -9.79 17.21
CA ARG A 96 2.15 -9.76 18.43
C ARG A 96 2.12 -8.41 19.16
N THR A 97 2.23 -7.31 18.40
CA THR A 97 2.12 -5.96 18.96
C THR A 97 0.76 -5.76 19.62
N MET A 98 -0.32 -6.13 18.94
CA MET A 98 -1.68 -6.03 19.51
C MET A 98 -1.87 -6.95 20.73
N GLY A 99 -1.34 -8.17 20.68
CA GLY A 99 -1.34 -9.09 21.82
C GLY A 99 -0.66 -8.49 23.03
N ARG A 100 0.54 -7.92 22.86
CA ARG A 100 1.28 -7.25 23.90
C ARG A 100 0.52 -6.06 24.47
N MET A 101 -0.01 -5.16 23.64
CA MET A 101 -0.78 -4.00 24.08
C MET A 101 -2.01 -4.39 24.91
N ARG A 102 -2.65 -5.54 24.62
CA ARG A 102 -3.76 -6.07 25.44
C ARG A 102 -3.31 -6.60 26.81
N HIS A 103 -2.11 -7.15 26.88
CA HIS A 103 -1.56 -7.70 28.11
C HIS A 103 -0.72 -6.69 28.90
N GLU A 104 -0.28 -5.63 28.26
CA GLU A 104 0.62 -4.60 28.79
C GLU A 104 -0.08 -3.26 29.00
N SER A 105 -0.91 -3.17 29.99
CA SER A 105 -0.85 -1.93 30.78
C SER A 105 0.49 -1.80 31.52
N SER A 106 1.51 -2.63 31.29
CA SER A 106 2.68 -2.67 32.17
C SER A 106 4.07 -2.95 31.58
N ARG A 107 4.31 -3.17 30.25
CA ARG A 107 5.69 -3.32 29.75
C ARG A 107 5.86 -2.86 28.29
N SER A 108 6.66 -1.82 28.08
CA SER A 108 7.05 -1.28 26.76
C SER A 108 8.45 -1.75 26.35
N GLY A 109 8.60 -2.19 25.07
CA GLY A 109 9.89 -2.49 24.46
C GLY A 109 9.72 -2.99 23.02
N PRO A 110 10.67 -2.74 22.07
CA PRO A 110 10.61 -3.24 20.68
C PRO A 110 10.64 -4.76 20.64
N ILE A 111 9.98 -5.36 19.61
CA ILE A 111 9.95 -6.81 19.39
C ILE A 111 11.26 -7.23 18.71
N PRO A 112 12.09 -8.10 19.32
CA PRO A 112 13.23 -8.69 18.62
C PRO A 112 12.79 -9.51 17.41
N VAL A 113 13.47 -9.35 16.28
CA VAL A 113 13.15 -10.04 15.01
C VAL A 113 13.37 -11.55 15.11
N ASP A 114 14.27 -11.98 15.99
CA ASP A 114 14.69 -13.37 16.13
C ASP A 114 13.65 -14.28 16.81
N GLU A 115 12.63 -13.70 17.48
CA GLU A 115 11.55 -14.45 18.15
C GLU A 115 10.34 -14.72 17.25
N LEU A 116 10.48 -14.62 15.94
CA LEU A 116 9.41 -14.75 14.96
C LEU A 116 9.06 -16.20 14.61
N GLU A 117 8.70 -17.01 15.59
CA GLU A 117 7.90 -18.19 15.32
C GLU A 117 6.48 -17.78 14.92
N VAL A 118 5.98 -18.38 13.82
CA VAL A 118 4.64 -18.10 13.28
C VAL A 118 3.60 -18.51 14.33
N ALA A 119 3.06 -17.53 15.05
CA ALA A 119 1.96 -17.78 15.97
C ALA A 119 0.73 -18.20 15.15
N ASP A 120 0.05 -19.23 15.63
CA ASP A 120 -1.14 -19.82 15.04
C ASP A 120 -2.18 -18.75 14.66
N ALA A 121 -2.31 -18.48 13.36
CA ALA A 121 -3.23 -17.49 12.84
C ALA A 121 -4.62 -18.15 12.76
N ARG A 122 -5.58 -17.62 13.52
CA ARG A 122 -6.98 -18.01 13.36
C ARG A 122 -7.44 -17.67 11.94
N ALA A 123 -8.25 -18.52 11.33
CA ALA A 123 -8.76 -18.34 9.96
C ALA A 123 -9.41 -16.94 9.74
N ASP A 124 -10.14 -16.44 10.74
CA ASP A 124 -10.73 -15.09 10.72
C ASP A 124 -9.70 -13.97 10.62
N ASP A 125 -8.52 -14.14 11.21
CA ASP A 125 -7.42 -13.18 11.15
C ASP A 125 -6.78 -13.10 9.76
N ASP A 126 -6.80 -14.21 9.01
CA ASP A 126 -6.31 -14.24 7.63
C ASP A 126 -7.24 -13.45 6.71
N GLU A 127 -8.55 -13.59 6.88
CA GLU A 127 -9.50 -12.85 6.05
C GLU A 127 -9.46 -11.35 6.31
N LEU A 128 -9.42 -10.92 7.56
CA LEU A 128 -9.29 -9.50 7.92
C LEU A 128 -8.02 -8.87 7.36
N TRP A 129 -6.91 -9.63 7.39
CA TRP A 129 -5.64 -9.21 6.81
C TRP A 129 -5.72 -9.07 5.29
N GLU A 130 -6.27 -10.08 4.61
CA GLU A 130 -6.45 -10.06 3.16
C GLU A 130 -7.39 -8.92 2.70
N GLN A 131 -8.42 -8.60 3.49
CA GLN A 131 -9.31 -7.47 3.20
C GLN A 131 -8.56 -6.14 3.33
N ALA A 132 -7.78 -5.93 4.40
CA ALA A 132 -6.98 -4.72 4.59
C ALA A 132 -5.97 -4.55 3.46
N TRP A 133 -5.35 -5.65 3.04
CA TRP A 133 -4.39 -5.68 1.95
C TRP A 133 -5.02 -5.34 0.61
N ARG A 134 -6.14 -5.99 0.26
CA ARG A 134 -6.89 -5.71 -0.99
C ARG A 134 -7.33 -4.25 -1.07
N GLN A 135 -7.80 -3.69 0.04
CA GLN A 135 -8.20 -2.29 0.11
C GLN A 135 -7.03 -1.34 -0.15
N GLN A 136 -5.85 -1.63 0.41
CA GLN A 136 -4.66 -0.82 0.18
C GLN A 136 -4.16 -0.91 -1.27
N ILE A 137 -4.15 -2.11 -1.86
CA ILE A 137 -3.81 -2.29 -3.29
C ILE A 137 -4.75 -1.46 -4.17
N LEU A 138 -6.06 -1.49 -3.89
CA LEU A 138 -7.03 -0.70 -4.65
C LEU A 138 -6.78 0.80 -4.50
N ARG A 139 -6.55 1.30 -3.28
CA ARG A 139 -6.23 2.71 -3.03
C ARG A 139 -5.02 3.16 -3.85
N ARG A 140 -3.92 2.41 -3.76
CA ARG A 140 -2.71 2.72 -4.52
C ARG A 140 -2.92 2.66 -6.03
N ALA A 141 -3.70 1.70 -6.51
CA ALA A 141 -4.03 1.61 -7.93
C ALA A 141 -4.79 2.85 -8.41
N VAL A 142 -5.72 3.36 -7.59
CA VAL A 142 -6.45 4.61 -7.88
C VAL A 142 -5.50 5.80 -7.94
N GLU A 143 -4.61 5.95 -6.97
CA GLU A 143 -3.62 7.04 -6.90
C GLU A 143 -2.68 7.02 -8.11
N ILE A 144 -2.07 5.87 -8.43
CA ILE A 144 -1.18 5.70 -9.59
C ILE A 144 -1.92 5.97 -10.90
N THR A 145 -3.18 5.52 -11.00
CA THR A 145 -4.00 5.75 -12.19
C THR A 145 -4.31 7.24 -12.34
N ARG A 146 -4.64 7.94 -11.26
CA ARG A 146 -4.85 9.41 -11.27
C ARG A 146 -3.61 10.15 -11.75
N GLU A 147 -2.43 9.81 -11.21
CA GLU A 147 -1.17 10.41 -11.63
C GLU A 147 -0.86 10.12 -13.10
N HIS A 148 -1.13 8.91 -13.59
CA HIS A 148 -0.94 8.55 -14.99
C HIS A 148 -1.74 9.46 -15.92
N TYR A 149 -3.00 9.75 -15.60
CA TYR A 149 -3.83 10.66 -16.38
C TYR A 149 -3.41 12.13 -16.21
N ALA A 150 -3.02 12.53 -15.00
CA ALA A 150 -2.53 13.89 -14.73
C ALA A 150 -1.27 14.22 -15.53
N ARG A 151 -0.26 13.35 -15.52
CA ARG A 151 1.01 13.52 -16.27
C ARG A 151 0.81 13.61 -17.78
N ARG A 152 -0.28 13.08 -18.30
CA ARG A 152 -0.65 13.12 -19.73
C ARG A 152 -1.59 14.28 -20.10
N GLY A 153 -1.85 15.19 -19.17
CA GLY A 153 -2.80 16.30 -19.40
C GLY A 153 -4.25 15.85 -19.56
N LYS A 154 -4.57 14.61 -19.12
CA LYS A 154 -5.91 14.01 -19.25
C LYS A 154 -6.62 13.86 -17.90
N LEU A 155 -6.29 14.70 -16.94
CA LEU A 155 -6.87 14.62 -15.58
C LEU A 155 -8.41 14.68 -15.60
N GLN A 156 -9.00 15.44 -16.52
CA GLN A 156 -10.46 15.52 -16.67
C GLN A 156 -11.11 14.15 -16.94
N THR A 157 -10.42 13.27 -17.70
CA THR A 157 -10.88 11.88 -17.92
C THR A 157 -10.91 11.09 -16.59
N PHE A 158 -9.89 11.26 -15.75
CA PHE A 158 -9.89 10.61 -14.43
C PHE A 158 -10.97 11.19 -13.52
N LEU A 159 -11.15 12.52 -13.49
CA LEU A 159 -12.18 13.17 -12.68
C LEU A 159 -13.61 12.73 -13.08
N ALA A 160 -13.85 12.51 -14.38
CA ALA A 160 -15.13 11.96 -14.84
C ALA A 160 -15.39 10.55 -14.29
N PHE A 161 -14.37 9.70 -14.27
CA PHE A 161 -14.46 8.38 -13.62
C PHE A 161 -14.65 8.52 -12.09
N GLU A 162 -13.88 9.35 -11.43
CA GLU A 162 -13.94 9.57 -9.98
C GLU A 162 -15.35 9.99 -9.56
N HIS A 163 -15.93 11.00 -10.22
CA HIS A 163 -17.29 11.45 -9.92
C HIS A 163 -18.34 10.39 -10.20
N ASN A 164 -18.27 9.73 -11.37
CA ASN A 164 -19.29 8.76 -11.76
C ASN A 164 -19.18 7.42 -11.00
N VAL A 165 -17.96 6.93 -10.76
CA VAL A 165 -17.75 5.57 -10.22
C VAL A 165 -17.41 5.58 -8.73
N LEU A 166 -16.49 6.45 -8.28
CA LEU A 166 -16.05 6.44 -6.88
C LEU A 166 -16.99 7.23 -5.98
N LEU A 167 -17.55 8.34 -6.48
CA LEU A 167 -18.48 9.18 -5.72
C LEU A 167 -19.96 8.85 -6.00
N GLY A 168 -20.25 7.97 -6.96
CA GLY A 168 -21.59 7.47 -7.23
C GLY A 168 -22.53 8.45 -7.94
N ALA A 169 -22.00 9.58 -8.47
CA ALA A 169 -22.82 10.51 -9.24
C ALA A 169 -23.28 9.89 -10.57
N SER A 170 -24.48 10.26 -11.03
CA SER A 170 -24.97 9.83 -12.35
C SER A 170 -24.10 10.39 -13.49
N ALA A 171 -24.16 9.75 -14.65
CA ALA A 171 -23.44 10.24 -15.82
C ALA A 171 -23.88 11.63 -16.29
N PRO A 172 -25.20 12.00 -16.28
CA PRO A 172 -25.63 13.36 -16.58
C PRO A 172 -25.12 14.39 -15.58
N GLU A 173 -25.19 14.13 -14.26
CA GLU A 173 -24.68 15.02 -13.21
C GLU A 173 -23.17 15.25 -13.34
N THR A 174 -22.42 14.14 -13.60
CA THR A 174 -20.97 14.21 -13.84
C THR A 174 -20.66 15.04 -15.07
N ALA A 175 -21.40 14.85 -16.16
CA ALA A 175 -21.24 15.58 -17.41
C ALA A 175 -21.47 17.08 -17.21
N GLN A 176 -22.55 17.44 -16.53
CA GLN A 176 -22.89 18.85 -16.18
C GLN A 176 -21.81 19.48 -15.33
N LYS A 177 -21.37 18.79 -14.26
CA LYS A 177 -20.35 19.30 -13.32
C LYS A 177 -19.00 19.57 -13.97
N LEU A 178 -18.61 18.73 -14.92
CA LEU A 178 -17.29 18.81 -15.57
C LEU A 178 -17.31 19.53 -16.93
N GLY A 179 -18.48 19.99 -17.38
CA GLY A 179 -18.63 20.68 -18.68
C GLY A 179 -18.31 19.76 -19.89
N ILE A 180 -18.64 18.46 -19.80
CA ILE A 180 -18.41 17.46 -20.84
C ILE A 180 -19.74 16.80 -21.25
N ASN A 181 -19.75 16.03 -22.33
CA ASN A 181 -20.93 15.27 -22.71
C ASN A 181 -21.01 13.91 -21.99
N VAL A 182 -22.20 13.36 -21.89
CA VAL A 182 -22.47 12.07 -21.22
C VAL A 182 -21.69 10.91 -21.85
N ALA A 183 -21.52 10.92 -23.18
CA ALA A 183 -20.73 9.88 -23.89
C ALA A 183 -19.25 9.90 -23.43
N SER A 184 -18.71 11.09 -23.16
CA SER A 184 -17.35 11.24 -22.61
C SER A 184 -17.24 10.63 -21.21
N VAL A 185 -18.26 10.74 -20.35
CA VAL A 185 -18.29 10.11 -19.04
C VAL A 185 -18.23 8.59 -19.15
N HIS A 186 -19.05 8.01 -20.04
CA HIS A 186 -19.02 6.56 -20.28
C HIS A 186 -17.67 6.07 -20.84
N THR A 187 -17.09 6.82 -21.78
CA THR A 187 -15.76 6.53 -22.33
C THR A 187 -14.69 6.61 -21.25
N ALA A 188 -14.75 7.62 -20.38
CA ALA A 188 -13.84 7.78 -19.25
C ALA A 188 -13.94 6.59 -18.28
N LYS A 189 -15.17 6.18 -17.93
CA LYS A 189 -15.42 5.00 -17.09
C LYS A 189 -14.72 3.77 -17.63
N LEU A 190 -14.89 3.45 -18.91
CA LEU A 190 -14.27 2.27 -19.52
C LEU A 190 -12.75 2.35 -19.48
N ARG A 191 -12.16 3.44 -20.00
CA ARG A 191 -10.70 3.59 -20.12
C ARG A 191 -9.99 3.62 -18.79
N VAL A 192 -10.55 4.32 -17.80
CA VAL A 192 -9.94 4.43 -16.46
C VAL A 192 -10.08 3.09 -15.73
N THR A 193 -11.21 2.39 -15.87
CA THR A 193 -11.40 1.06 -15.27
C THR A 193 -10.40 0.05 -15.81
N GLU A 194 -10.14 0.04 -17.13
CA GLU A 194 -9.14 -0.84 -17.73
C GLU A 194 -7.74 -0.53 -17.19
N LYS A 195 -7.35 0.75 -17.17
CA LYS A 195 -6.05 1.15 -16.61
C LYS A 195 -5.92 0.81 -15.13
N LEU A 196 -6.99 0.97 -14.35
CA LEU A 196 -7.02 0.61 -12.94
C LEU A 196 -6.83 -0.90 -12.73
N LYS A 197 -7.46 -1.73 -13.57
CA LYS A 197 -7.27 -3.19 -13.52
C LYS A 197 -5.81 -3.57 -13.81
N GLU A 198 -5.21 -2.98 -14.83
CA GLU A 198 -3.80 -3.19 -15.19
C GLU A 198 -2.87 -2.82 -14.02
N VAL A 199 -3.02 -1.62 -13.48
CA VAL A 199 -2.20 -1.15 -12.34
C VAL A 199 -2.39 -2.05 -11.12
N ARG A 200 -3.64 -2.43 -10.82
CA ARG A 200 -3.93 -3.34 -9.71
C ARG A 200 -3.23 -4.69 -9.88
N GLN A 201 -3.25 -5.26 -11.10
CA GLN A 201 -2.59 -6.53 -11.38
C GLN A 201 -1.07 -6.43 -11.15
N ILE A 202 -0.43 -5.37 -11.66
CA ILE A 202 0.99 -5.11 -11.43
C ILE A 202 1.31 -5.05 -9.93
N LEU A 203 0.50 -4.30 -9.16
CA LEU A 203 0.69 -4.21 -7.71
C LEU A 203 0.50 -5.56 -7.00
N GLN A 204 -0.46 -6.38 -7.44
CA GLN A 204 -0.68 -7.72 -6.89
C GLN A 204 0.50 -8.66 -7.20
N ASP A 205 1.05 -8.60 -8.41
CA ASP A 205 2.19 -9.41 -8.82
C ASP A 205 3.47 -9.00 -8.09
N GLU A 206 3.65 -7.71 -7.84
CA GLU A 206 4.74 -7.20 -7.01
C GLU A 206 4.64 -7.64 -5.53
N GLU A 207 3.44 -7.92 -5.06
CA GLU A 207 3.15 -8.26 -3.68
C GLU A 207 3.01 -9.79 -3.46
N GLY A 208 2.90 -10.54 -4.55
CA GLY A 208 2.83 -12.02 -4.58
C GLY A 208 4.14 -12.67 -4.37
#